data_410c87a8d36e2c5f7ee604ca1d3e701c
#
_entry.id   410c87a8d36e2c5f7ee604ca1d3e701c
#
_cell.length_a   1.000
_cell.length_b   1.000
_cell.length_c   1.000
_cell.angle_alpha   90.00
_cell.angle_beta   90.00
_cell.angle_gamma   90.00
#
_symmetry.space_group_name_H-M   'P 1'
#
loop_
_entity.id
_entity.type
_entity.pdbx_description
1 polymer ?
#
loop_
_entity_poly.entity_id
_entity_poly.type
_entity_poly.pdbx_seq_one_letter_code
_entity_poly.pdbx_strand_id
1 'polypeptide(L)'
;MSDDRLNQLDYYELLRIEPTGQADEIKRAFHQFALRYHPDRFAGAPEDKRERAAEIYRRGAEAYRVLANPMQRALYNQQLAAGQLRF
;
A
#
# COMPACT_ATOMS: atom_id res chain seq x y z
N MET A 1 -1.56 22.36 -5.44
CA MET A 1 -0.39 21.48 -5.38
C MET A 1 -0.83 20.05 -5.20
N SER A 2 -0.37 19.17 -6.05
CA SER A 2 -0.66 17.78 -5.88
C SER A 2 0.13 17.23 -4.70
N ASP A 3 -0.50 16.41 -3.89
CA ASP A 3 0.16 15.76 -2.77
C ASP A 3 0.75 14.45 -3.27
N ASP A 4 2.07 14.43 -3.48
CA ASP A 4 2.77 13.25 -3.99
C ASP A 4 3.23 12.32 -2.87
N ARG A 5 2.68 12.49 -1.67
CA ARG A 5 3.08 11.67 -0.53
C ARG A 5 2.94 10.18 -0.83
N LEU A 6 1.88 9.81 -1.54
CA LEU A 6 1.66 8.41 -1.91
C LEU A 6 2.82 7.85 -2.73
N ASN A 7 3.37 8.66 -3.64
CA ASN A 7 4.50 8.24 -4.48
C ASN A 7 5.84 8.25 -3.74
N GLN A 8 5.88 8.83 -2.55
CA GLN A 8 7.08 8.87 -1.72
C GLN A 8 7.15 7.73 -0.71
N LEU A 9 6.09 6.94 -0.61
CA LEU A 9 6.03 5.82 0.33
C LEU A 9 6.42 4.52 -0.37
N ASP A 10 7.23 3.71 0.31
CA ASP A 10 7.41 2.34 -0.14
C ASP A 10 6.21 1.49 0.33
N TYR A 11 6.17 0.24 -0.06
CA TYR A 11 5.04 -0.63 0.27
C TYR A 11 4.92 -0.90 1.77
N TYR A 12 6.04 -1.01 2.46
CA TYR A 12 6.02 -1.21 3.91
C TYR A 12 5.47 0.01 4.63
N GLU A 13 5.93 1.19 4.23
CA GLU A 13 5.45 2.45 4.81
C GLU A 13 3.97 2.65 4.53
N LEU A 14 3.53 2.32 3.33
CA LEU A 14 2.13 2.47 2.93
C LEU A 14 1.21 1.61 3.79
N LEU A 15 1.59 0.37 4.03
CA LEU A 15 0.80 -0.56 4.84
C LEU A 15 1.09 -0.42 6.34
N ARG A 16 2.00 0.48 6.72
CA ARG A 16 2.38 0.73 8.11
C ARG A 16 2.89 -0.52 8.80
N ILE A 17 3.81 -1.20 8.14
CA ILE A 17 4.42 -2.42 8.66
C ILE A 17 5.94 -2.30 8.56
N GLU A 18 6.64 -2.95 9.48
CA GLU A 18 8.10 -2.98 9.45
C GLU A 18 8.57 -3.87 8.29
N PRO A 19 9.72 -3.53 7.66
CA PRO A 19 10.27 -4.38 6.59
C PRO A 19 10.61 -5.81 7.03
N THR A 20 10.72 -6.02 8.34
CA THR A 20 10.97 -7.35 8.92
C THR A 20 9.68 -8.13 9.17
N GLY A 21 8.50 -7.54 8.89
CA GLY A 21 7.22 -8.17 9.16
C GLY A 21 7.05 -9.49 8.45
N GLN A 22 6.41 -10.44 9.13
CA GLN A 22 6.17 -11.77 8.58
C GLN A 22 4.84 -11.79 7.80
N ALA A 23 4.58 -12.90 7.11
CA ALA A 23 3.43 -13.03 6.23
C ALA A 23 2.10 -12.72 6.91
N ASP A 24 1.91 -13.21 8.14
CA ASP A 24 0.68 -12.96 8.90
C ASP A 24 0.54 -11.50 9.31
N GLU A 25 1.66 -10.83 9.61
CA GLU A 25 1.67 -9.41 9.92
C GLU A 25 1.33 -8.57 8.70
N ILE A 26 1.87 -8.95 7.54
CA ILE A 26 1.56 -8.27 6.27
C ILE A 26 0.06 -8.37 5.97
N LYS A 27 -0.52 -9.55 6.16
CA LYS A 27 -1.94 -9.76 5.94
C LYS A 27 -2.78 -8.88 6.87
N ARG A 28 -2.44 -8.86 8.16
CA ARG A 28 -3.15 -8.00 9.12
C ARG A 28 -3.01 -6.53 8.79
N ALA A 29 -1.82 -6.11 8.39
CA ALA A 29 -1.58 -4.73 8.00
C ALA A 29 -2.45 -4.32 6.82
N PHE A 30 -2.57 -5.20 5.81
CA PHE A 30 -3.43 -4.92 4.67
C PHE A 30 -4.91 -4.85 5.09
N HIS A 31 -5.36 -5.74 5.96
CA HIS A 31 -6.74 -5.70 6.45
C HIS A 31 -7.04 -4.37 7.14
N GLN A 32 -6.13 -3.87 7.97
CA GLN A 32 -6.29 -2.58 8.62
C GLN A 32 -6.30 -1.44 7.59
N PHE A 33 -5.42 -1.54 6.60
CA PHE A 33 -5.38 -0.57 5.51
C PHE A 33 -6.70 -0.56 4.74
N ALA A 34 -7.23 -1.74 4.42
CA ALA A 34 -8.49 -1.86 3.69
C ALA A 34 -9.66 -1.24 4.46
N LEU A 35 -9.68 -1.41 5.77
CA LEU A 35 -10.73 -0.79 6.60
C LEU A 35 -10.71 0.73 6.51
N ARG A 36 -9.53 1.34 6.33
CA ARG A 36 -9.43 2.80 6.23
C ARG A 36 -9.83 3.32 4.85
N TYR A 37 -9.51 2.59 3.79
CA TYR A 37 -9.56 3.12 2.42
C TYR A 37 -10.50 2.38 1.50
N HIS A 38 -11.27 1.42 1.99
CA HIS A 38 -12.19 0.68 1.13
C HIS A 38 -13.19 1.65 0.48
N PRO A 39 -13.46 1.50 -0.83
CA PRO A 39 -14.36 2.42 -1.54
C PRO A 39 -15.73 2.59 -0.89
N ASP A 40 -16.29 1.52 -0.30
CA ASP A 40 -17.59 1.60 0.37
C ASP A 40 -17.62 2.61 1.51
N ARG A 41 -16.49 2.81 2.16
CA ARG A 41 -16.37 3.76 3.26
C ARG A 41 -16.56 5.20 2.78
N PHE A 42 -16.25 5.46 1.51
CA PHE A 42 -16.28 6.79 0.93
C PHE A 42 -17.47 7.01 -0.01
N ALA A 43 -18.44 6.10 -0.01
CA ALA A 43 -19.56 6.15 -0.95
C ALA A 43 -20.34 7.47 -0.88
N GLY A 44 -20.46 8.07 0.32
CA GLY A 44 -21.16 9.34 0.51
C GLY A 44 -20.25 10.56 0.49
N ALA A 45 -18.95 10.39 0.25
CA ALA A 45 -18.00 11.49 0.25
C ALA A 45 -18.00 12.24 -1.09
N PRO A 46 -17.47 13.49 -1.11
CA PRO A 46 -17.29 14.22 -2.37
C PRO A 46 -16.42 13.42 -3.34
N GLU A 47 -16.61 13.66 -4.64
CA GLU A 47 -15.96 12.92 -5.71
C GLU A 47 -14.43 12.90 -5.59
N ASP A 48 -13.84 14.06 -5.28
CA ASP A 48 -12.38 14.14 -5.15
C ASP A 48 -11.85 13.25 -4.03
N LYS A 49 -12.58 13.15 -2.93
CA LYS A 49 -12.18 12.28 -1.82
C LYS A 49 -12.37 10.82 -2.15
N ARG A 50 -13.45 10.48 -2.88
CA ARG A 50 -13.67 9.11 -3.32
C ARG A 50 -12.56 8.66 -4.27
N GLU A 51 -12.18 9.51 -5.21
CA GLU A 51 -11.12 9.21 -6.17
C GLU A 51 -9.78 9.03 -5.47
N ARG A 52 -9.47 9.90 -4.52
CA ARG A 52 -8.22 9.81 -3.77
C ARG A 52 -8.16 8.54 -2.94
N ALA A 53 -9.24 8.20 -2.25
CA ALA A 53 -9.31 6.98 -1.46
C ALA A 53 -9.15 5.74 -2.34
N ALA A 54 -9.79 5.75 -3.52
CA ALA A 54 -9.67 4.64 -4.46
C ALA A 54 -8.25 4.47 -4.97
N GLU A 55 -7.56 5.59 -5.24
CA GLU A 55 -6.16 5.55 -5.66
C GLU A 55 -5.27 4.97 -4.57
N ILE A 56 -5.46 5.41 -3.34
CA ILE A 56 -4.69 4.90 -2.21
C ILE A 56 -4.97 3.41 -2.00
N TYR A 57 -6.23 3.00 -2.10
CA TYR A 57 -6.61 1.60 -1.95
C TYR A 57 -5.95 0.73 -3.00
N ARG A 58 -5.96 1.17 -4.26
CA ARG A 58 -5.32 0.41 -5.35
C ARG A 58 -3.82 0.26 -5.11
N ARG A 59 -3.17 1.30 -4.61
CA ARG A 59 -1.74 1.24 -4.31
C ARG A 59 -1.47 0.26 -3.16
N GLY A 60 -2.33 0.24 -2.15
CA GLY A 60 -2.22 -0.71 -1.05
C GLY A 60 -2.43 -2.15 -1.49
N ALA A 61 -3.38 -2.38 -2.40
CA ALA A 61 -3.61 -3.71 -2.95
C ALA A 61 -2.40 -4.18 -3.77
N GLU A 62 -1.80 -3.28 -4.53
CA GLU A 62 -0.55 -3.57 -5.25
C GLU A 62 0.55 -3.98 -4.26
N ALA A 63 0.71 -3.21 -3.18
CA ALA A 63 1.72 -3.48 -2.17
C ALA A 63 1.50 -4.86 -1.54
N TYR A 64 0.26 -5.17 -1.18
CA TYR A 64 -0.05 -6.45 -0.56
C TYR A 64 0.25 -7.62 -1.52
N ARG A 65 -0.14 -7.48 -2.78
CA ARG A 65 0.10 -8.53 -3.77
C ARG A 65 1.59 -8.86 -3.89
N VAL A 66 2.44 -7.85 -3.88
CA VAL A 66 3.89 -8.04 -3.96
C VAL A 66 4.45 -8.61 -2.66
N LEU A 67 4.09 -8.01 -1.53
CA LEU A 67 4.65 -8.41 -0.24
C LEU A 67 4.16 -9.78 0.24
N ALA A 68 2.98 -10.21 -0.21
CA ALA A 68 2.44 -11.51 0.16
C ALA A 68 3.06 -12.65 -0.62
N ASN A 69 3.74 -12.36 -1.72
CA ASN A 69 4.43 -13.37 -2.53
C ASN A 69 5.91 -13.35 -2.18
N PRO A 70 6.46 -14.44 -1.60
CA PRO A 70 7.85 -14.44 -1.12
C PRO A 70 8.88 -14.10 -2.21
N MET A 71 8.67 -14.61 -3.42
CA MET A 71 9.61 -14.33 -4.53
C MET A 71 9.53 -12.86 -4.94
N GLN A 72 8.33 -12.33 -5.13
CA GLN A 72 8.16 -10.94 -5.51
C GLN A 72 8.64 -10.00 -4.41
N ARG A 73 8.40 -10.39 -3.15
CA ARG A 73 8.89 -9.59 -2.02
C ARG A 73 10.41 -9.51 -2.01
N ALA A 74 11.09 -10.61 -2.28
CA ALA A 74 12.55 -10.63 -2.33
C ALA A 74 13.08 -9.72 -3.44
N LEU A 75 12.46 -9.79 -4.63
CA LEU A 75 12.82 -8.90 -5.74
C LEU A 75 12.52 -7.45 -5.41
N TYR A 76 11.39 -7.18 -4.80
CA TYR A 76 11.02 -5.85 -4.38
C TYR A 76 12.03 -5.28 -3.39
N ASN A 77 12.47 -6.10 -2.42
CA ASN A 77 13.45 -5.64 -1.43
C ASN A 77 14.76 -5.22 -2.11
N GLN A 78 15.18 -5.92 -3.16
CA GLN A 78 16.36 -5.54 -3.93
C GLN A 78 16.15 -4.22 -4.64
N GLN A 79 14.99 -4.03 -5.27
CA GLN A 79 14.65 -2.79 -5.96
C GLN A 79 14.56 -1.62 -4.98
N LEU A 80 13.99 -1.86 -3.81
CA LEU A 80 13.87 -0.85 -2.78
C LEU A 80 15.24 -0.37 -2.30
N ALA A 81 16.19 -1.30 -2.14
CA ALA A 81 17.55 -0.95 -1.77
C ALA A 81 18.22 -0.09 -2.84
N ALA A 82 17.78 -0.20 -4.09
CA ALA A 82 18.28 0.63 -5.21
C ALA A 82 17.46 1.93 -5.37
N GLY A 83 16.53 2.21 -4.47
CA GLY A 83 15.75 3.44 -4.47
C GLY A 83 14.42 3.38 -5.21
N GLN A 84 13.99 2.20 -5.66
CA GLN A 84 12.71 2.05 -6.34
C GLN A 84 11.62 1.71 -5.32
N LEU A 85 10.60 2.55 -5.25
CA LEU A 85 9.54 2.41 -4.24
C LEU A 85 8.41 1.48 -4.66
N ARG A 86 8.25 1.24 -5.97
CA ARG A 86 7.22 0.38 -6.51
C ARG A 86 7.84 -0.75 -7.32
N PHE A 87 7.17 -1.89 -7.25
CA PHE A 87 7.59 -3.09 -7.98
C PHE A 87 7.27 -3.00 -9.46
#